data_e5aa83b64ff860fe5e305d9f213d0f5c
#
_entry.id   e5aa83b64ff860fe5e305d9f213d0f5c
#
_cell.length_a   1.000
_cell.length_b   1.000
_cell.length_c   1.000
_cell.angle_alpha   90.00
_cell.angle_beta   90.00
_cell.angle_gamma   90.00
#
_symmetry.space_group_name_H-M   'P 1'
#
loop_
_entity.id
_entity.type
_entity.pdbx_description
1 polymer ?
#
loop_
_entity_poly.entity_id
_entity_poly.type
_entity_poly.pdbx_seq_one_letter_code
_entity_poly.pdbx_strand_id
1 'polypeptide(L)'
;MSEQANYKTDDAFGLRLINHADDVVWSVGAHDFSETIDRCVLVDKTMFIADMLDCEASVALCCRPKGFGKSMNQSMLKCYLERPVRRRADRNVFADTQIWEAGGGCYRDEYARYPVIALDLSVAAKRGTDAATIMRGVLERECARLLPLLDAPDLPRSELRHVERVARGVADDAEIDSVLGALIALLETSCGEQVILLVDEYDAALPSHKEMKGRRDASCAEHLDRVLFDAITHAGDSLRLTCLMGECPGPAELTLTQRGVSYRSTTPLSTWCDRRFGFSDDECQALLNLTKREDNLDDAREWLEGYRFGSFYCSSPERVMDFLRRGCTAPVRADLYSCADRLSACVDDWNLMRLSALFDLLEPHGSIEAPVRVHADGPDTAESDDIWTALYLSGFLTTDMTEQPEDGVRLRALRLPNNEVHQALRLVILEWFECAVEDVGAIDAFRDGLCQGNEGAVRQALSCVLGDLGLDENRSNIRTAFHLALQGLCFGLPGYCNPTSKRNGSPDCRYIQVIPARRVLDVADTLGMLDERPLITINMMYDPGVDALGLELLAVHALLEIERNGIDDIRVPRPAVGRMRWGFGFDGQRVSAVCQQL
;
A
#
# COMPACT_ATOMS: atom_id res chain seq x y z
N MET A 1 39.85 -11.43 13.96
CA MET A 1 39.04 -12.64 14.18
C MET A 1 37.70 -12.10 14.64
N SER A 2 36.83 -11.87 13.69
CA SER A 2 35.49 -11.34 13.91
C SER A 2 34.58 -12.50 14.32
N GLU A 3 34.12 -12.50 15.56
CA GLU A 3 33.02 -13.35 15.99
C GLU A 3 31.76 -12.89 15.24
N GLN A 4 31.33 -13.72 14.31
CA GLN A 4 30.00 -13.66 13.76
C GLN A 4 29.01 -13.87 14.91
N ALA A 5 28.30 -12.80 15.30
CA ALA A 5 27.16 -12.91 16.17
C ALA A 5 26.14 -13.84 15.48
N ASN A 6 26.05 -15.06 15.97
CA ASN A 6 25.01 -16.03 15.60
C ASN A 6 23.66 -15.42 16.01
N TYR A 7 22.97 -14.81 15.07
CA TYR A 7 21.54 -14.56 15.18
C TYR A 7 20.85 -15.93 15.25
N LYS A 8 20.62 -16.42 16.45
CA LYS A 8 19.60 -17.42 16.67
C LYS A 8 18.27 -16.74 16.35
N THR A 9 17.69 -17.10 15.22
CA THR A 9 16.26 -16.93 14.98
C THR A 9 15.56 -17.61 16.14
N ASP A 10 15.06 -16.81 17.09
CA ASP A 10 14.29 -17.31 18.21
C ASP A 10 12.89 -17.72 17.71
N ASP A 11 12.79 -18.87 17.06
CA ASP A 11 11.55 -19.64 16.93
C ASP A 11 11.09 -20.19 18.31
N ALA A 12 11.78 -19.81 19.39
CA ALA A 12 11.51 -20.29 20.75
C ALA A 12 10.28 -19.61 21.38
N PHE A 13 9.87 -18.44 20.90
CA PHE A 13 8.66 -17.78 21.37
C PHE A 13 7.54 -18.03 20.36
N GLY A 14 6.74 -19.06 20.66
CA GLY A 14 5.53 -19.36 19.90
C GLY A 14 4.56 -18.19 19.87
N LEU A 15 3.59 -18.25 18.94
CA LEU A 15 2.48 -17.33 18.86
C LEU A 15 1.88 -17.05 20.25
N ARG A 16 1.80 -15.77 20.63
CA ARG A 16 1.17 -15.33 21.88
C ARG A 16 0.11 -14.26 21.58
N LEU A 17 -1.09 -14.49 22.14
CA LEU A 17 -2.16 -13.49 22.15
C LEU A 17 -2.27 -12.87 23.54
N ILE A 18 -2.46 -11.54 23.56
CA ILE A 18 -2.67 -10.78 24.78
C ILE A 18 -4.17 -10.48 24.89
N ASN A 19 -4.74 -10.57 26.11
CA ASN A 19 -6.15 -10.31 26.41
C ASN A 19 -7.15 -11.15 25.60
N HIS A 20 -7.15 -12.44 25.83
CA HIS A 20 -8.07 -13.40 25.20
C HIS A 20 -9.23 -13.80 26.14
N ALA A 21 -9.84 -12.83 26.81
CA ALA A 21 -11.00 -13.04 27.67
C ALA A 21 -12.29 -13.29 26.85
N ASP A 22 -13.35 -13.76 27.52
CA ASP A 22 -14.61 -14.19 26.89
C ASP A 22 -15.32 -13.10 26.06
N ASP A 23 -15.06 -11.80 26.33
CA ASP A 23 -15.59 -10.68 25.55
C ASP A 23 -14.48 -10.06 24.68
N VAL A 24 -14.32 -10.59 23.48
CA VAL A 24 -13.27 -10.16 22.53
C VAL A 24 -13.57 -8.78 21.96
N VAL A 25 -12.65 -7.82 22.18
CA VAL A 25 -12.69 -6.49 21.56
C VAL A 25 -11.54 -6.37 20.55
N TRP A 26 -11.88 -6.01 19.32
CA TRP A 26 -10.91 -5.85 18.24
C TRP A 26 -10.32 -4.45 18.20
N SER A 27 -9.00 -4.35 18.00
CA SER A 27 -8.24 -3.09 17.99
C SER A 27 -8.27 -2.37 16.63
N VAL A 28 -9.44 -2.28 15.99
CA VAL A 28 -9.56 -1.64 14.68
C VAL A 28 -9.29 -0.15 14.77
N GLY A 29 -8.30 0.34 13.99
CA GLY A 29 -7.93 1.76 13.98
C GLY A 29 -7.27 2.26 15.27
N ALA A 30 -6.85 1.35 16.16
CA ALA A 30 -6.11 1.72 17.37
C ALA A 30 -4.66 2.08 17.03
N HIS A 31 -4.18 3.19 17.57
CA HIS A 31 -2.82 3.69 17.38
C HIS A 31 -2.06 3.81 18.72
N ASP A 32 -2.72 3.73 19.86
CA ASP A 32 -2.12 3.79 21.19
C ASP A 32 -2.12 2.42 21.86
N PHE A 33 -0.91 1.90 22.09
CA PHE A 33 -0.71 0.60 22.73
C PHE A 33 -1.19 0.59 24.18
N SER A 34 -0.95 1.66 24.91
CA SER A 34 -1.29 1.74 26.34
C SER A 34 -2.79 1.73 26.61
N GLU A 35 -3.58 2.28 25.69
CA GLU A 35 -5.05 2.25 25.77
C GLU A 35 -5.62 0.91 25.29
N THR A 36 -4.91 0.27 24.36
CA THR A 36 -5.38 -0.91 23.66
C THR A 36 -5.09 -2.20 24.43
N ILE A 37 -3.92 -2.29 25.09
CA ILE A 37 -3.44 -3.51 25.73
C ILE A 37 -4.35 -4.04 26.85
N ASP A 38 -5.07 -3.15 27.51
CA ASP A 38 -5.98 -3.54 28.61
C ASP A 38 -7.38 -3.93 28.15
N ARG A 39 -7.74 -3.65 26.88
CA ARG A 39 -9.13 -3.75 26.39
C ARG A 39 -9.30 -4.64 25.18
N CYS A 40 -8.25 -4.74 24.34
CA CYS A 40 -8.35 -5.40 23.05
C CYS A 40 -7.47 -6.65 23.01
N VAL A 41 -7.86 -7.59 22.15
CA VAL A 41 -6.99 -8.69 21.77
C VAL A 41 -5.86 -8.16 20.89
N LEU A 42 -4.64 -8.51 21.22
CA LEU A 42 -3.44 -8.15 20.48
C LEU A 42 -2.61 -9.40 20.17
N VAL A 43 -2.00 -9.43 19.01
CA VAL A 43 -0.90 -10.34 18.69
C VAL A 43 0.38 -9.78 19.27
N ASP A 44 1.11 -10.58 20.02
CA ASP A 44 2.35 -10.14 20.69
C ASP A 44 3.47 -9.88 19.67
N LYS A 45 3.73 -8.62 19.39
CA LYS A 45 4.85 -8.14 18.55
C LYS A 45 5.92 -7.43 19.39
N THR A 46 5.93 -7.66 20.72
CA THR A 46 6.83 -6.93 21.63
C THR A 46 8.31 -7.17 21.38
N MET A 47 8.68 -8.24 20.66
CA MET A 47 10.06 -8.45 20.21
C MET A 47 10.57 -7.36 19.24
N PHE A 48 9.70 -6.50 18.71
CA PHE A 48 10.12 -5.28 18.02
C PHE A 48 10.96 -4.37 18.92
N ILE A 49 10.67 -4.35 20.22
CA ILE A 49 11.45 -3.58 21.22
C ILE A 49 12.89 -4.09 21.29
N ALA A 50 13.09 -5.41 21.30
CA ALA A 50 14.42 -6.01 21.26
C ALA A 50 15.18 -5.63 19.98
N ASP A 51 14.53 -5.75 18.81
CA ASP A 51 15.14 -5.39 17.53
C ASP A 51 15.59 -3.91 17.50
N MET A 52 14.85 -3.02 18.14
CA MET A 52 15.20 -1.59 18.26
C MET A 52 16.34 -1.34 19.24
N LEU A 53 16.34 -2.00 20.39
CA LEU A 53 17.39 -1.86 21.41
C LEU A 53 18.73 -2.45 20.96
N ASP A 54 18.69 -3.52 20.16
CA ASP A 54 19.85 -4.21 19.59
C ASP A 54 20.35 -3.56 18.28
N CYS A 55 19.65 -2.52 17.80
CA CYS A 55 20.10 -1.79 16.62
C CYS A 55 21.36 -0.98 16.94
N GLU A 56 22.47 -1.28 16.23
CA GLU A 56 23.74 -0.57 16.41
C GLU A 56 23.76 0.83 15.76
N ALA A 57 22.85 1.08 14.81
CA ALA A 57 22.75 2.37 14.14
C ALA A 57 22.04 3.40 15.01
N SER A 58 22.42 4.67 14.87
CA SER A 58 21.81 5.78 15.62
C SER A 58 20.34 6.00 15.23
N VAL A 59 19.97 5.66 13.98
CA VAL A 59 18.61 5.80 13.45
C VAL A 59 18.11 4.46 12.92
N ALA A 60 16.99 4.00 13.43
CA ALA A 60 16.18 2.92 12.87
C ALA A 60 15.08 3.53 11.98
N LEU A 61 15.12 3.24 10.67
CA LEU A 61 14.15 3.73 9.70
C LEU A 61 13.23 2.58 9.30
N CYS A 62 11.97 2.62 9.75
CA CYS A 62 11.01 1.54 9.58
C CYS A 62 9.91 1.92 8.57
N CYS A 63 10.02 1.42 7.34
CA CYS A 63 9.08 1.72 6.27
C CYS A 63 8.21 0.50 5.95
N ARG A 64 6.89 0.67 6.10
CA ARG A 64 5.86 -0.33 5.79
C ARG A 64 4.62 0.36 5.23
N PRO A 65 3.81 -0.32 4.43
CA PRO A 65 2.53 0.21 3.97
C PRO A 65 1.61 0.59 5.13
N LYS A 66 0.56 1.36 4.85
CA LYS A 66 -0.49 1.65 5.84
C LYS A 66 -1.21 0.39 6.28
N GLY A 67 -1.66 0.38 7.55
CA GLY A 67 -2.41 -0.74 8.11
C GLY A 67 -1.55 -1.90 8.61
N PHE A 68 -0.20 -1.81 8.56
CA PHE A 68 0.70 -2.87 9.03
C PHE A 68 1.24 -2.68 10.45
N GLY A 69 0.62 -1.81 11.25
CA GLY A 69 0.90 -1.69 12.68
C GLY A 69 2.08 -0.78 13.05
N LYS A 70 2.53 0.13 12.16
CA LYS A 70 3.60 1.10 12.44
C LYS A 70 3.36 1.89 13.72
N SER A 71 2.27 2.66 13.76
CA SER A 71 1.92 3.51 14.91
C SER A 71 1.72 2.72 16.21
N MET A 72 1.14 1.51 16.11
CA MET A 72 0.99 0.61 17.26
C MET A 72 2.35 0.15 17.80
N ASN A 73 3.27 -0.26 16.93
CA ASN A 73 4.62 -0.66 17.32
C ASN A 73 5.41 0.50 17.91
N GLN A 74 5.25 1.72 17.36
CA GLN A 74 5.92 2.90 17.92
C GLN A 74 5.34 3.30 19.29
N SER A 75 4.01 3.26 19.44
CA SER A 75 3.36 3.49 20.73
C SER A 75 3.74 2.43 21.76
N MET A 76 3.88 1.17 21.35
CA MET A 76 4.38 0.07 22.17
C MET A 76 5.82 0.33 22.63
N LEU A 77 6.71 0.72 21.72
CA LEU A 77 8.10 1.08 22.03
C LEU A 77 8.17 2.24 23.02
N LYS A 78 7.38 3.29 22.80
CA LYS A 78 7.22 4.39 23.76
C LYS A 78 6.74 3.89 25.13
N CYS A 79 5.69 3.10 25.17
CA CYS A 79 5.10 2.58 26.39
C CYS A 79 6.09 1.74 27.22
N TYR A 80 7.00 1.02 26.55
CA TYR A 80 8.03 0.23 27.19
C TYR A 80 9.18 1.07 27.73
N LEU A 81 9.72 1.99 26.93
CA LEU A 81 10.97 2.70 27.21
C LEU A 81 10.77 3.97 28.06
N GLU A 82 9.58 4.60 27.96
CA GLU A 82 9.33 5.91 28.55
C GLU A 82 9.30 5.87 30.08
N ARG A 83 10.21 6.63 30.69
CA ARG A 83 10.12 6.94 32.14
C ARG A 83 8.84 7.72 32.41
N PRO A 84 8.16 7.45 33.55
CA PRO A 84 6.90 8.12 33.86
C PRO A 84 7.05 9.65 33.94
N VAL A 85 6.37 10.39 33.07
CA VAL A 85 6.28 11.87 33.13
C VAL A 85 5.36 12.31 34.24
N ARG A 86 4.35 11.52 34.57
CA ARG A 86 3.46 11.68 35.72
C ARG A 86 3.33 10.33 36.42
N ARG A 87 2.97 10.31 37.71
CA ARG A 87 2.76 9.05 38.43
C ARG A 87 1.79 8.17 37.65
N ARG A 88 2.30 7.04 37.14
CA ARG A 88 1.52 5.98 36.52
C ARG A 88 1.03 5.02 37.61
N ALA A 89 -0.10 4.33 37.34
CA ALA A 89 -0.48 3.17 38.15
C ALA A 89 0.65 2.11 38.06
N ASP A 90 0.97 1.45 39.15
CA ASP A 90 2.11 0.53 39.31
C ASP A 90 1.99 -0.79 38.52
N ARG A 91 1.18 -0.84 37.46
CA ARG A 91 0.97 -2.07 36.69
C ARG A 91 1.94 -2.14 35.50
N ASN A 92 2.79 -3.16 35.49
CA ASN A 92 3.60 -3.51 34.34
C ASN A 92 2.75 -4.29 33.31
N VAL A 93 2.36 -3.62 32.21
CA VAL A 93 1.55 -4.22 31.15
C VAL A 93 2.33 -5.22 30.28
N PHE A 94 3.66 -5.26 30.41
CA PHE A 94 4.53 -6.17 29.65
C PHE A 94 4.90 -7.46 30.39
N ALA A 95 4.44 -7.64 31.64
CA ALA A 95 4.84 -8.77 32.47
C ALA A 95 4.59 -10.14 31.82
N ASP A 96 3.54 -10.24 31.01
CA ASP A 96 3.13 -11.47 30.34
C ASP A 96 3.43 -11.43 28.82
N THR A 97 4.38 -10.62 28.36
CA THR A 97 4.74 -10.49 26.94
C THR A 97 6.10 -11.13 26.65
N GLN A 98 6.37 -11.40 25.35
CA GLN A 98 7.62 -12.02 24.90
C GLN A 98 8.85 -11.20 25.30
N ILE A 99 8.82 -9.87 25.18
CA ILE A 99 9.97 -9.00 25.54
C ILE A 99 10.37 -9.15 27.01
N TRP A 100 9.40 -9.40 27.91
CA TRP A 100 9.68 -9.51 29.33
C TRP A 100 10.48 -10.78 29.70
N GLU A 101 10.33 -11.83 28.89
CA GLU A 101 11.02 -13.10 29.04
C GLU A 101 12.27 -13.22 28.16
N ALA A 102 12.35 -12.40 27.11
CA ALA A 102 13.41 -12.46 26.09
C ALA A 102 14.82 -12.30 26.71
N GLY A 103 15.76 -13.06 26.17
CA GLY A 103 17.16 -13.03 26.62
C GLY A 103 17.36 -13.32 28.12
N GLY A 104 16.43 -14.08 28.75
CA GLY A 104 16.47 -14.29 30.21
C GLY A 104 16.12 -13.04 31.01
N GLY A 105 15.46 -12.06 30.40
CA GLY A 105 15.06 -10.81 31.03
C GLY A 105 16.07 -9.68 30.90
N CYS A 106 17.04 -9.77 29.98
CA CYS A 106 18.08 -8.74 29.79
C CYS A 106 17.50 -7.36 29.38
N TYR A 107 16.32 -7.31 28.77
CA TYR A 107 15.68 -6.06 28.36
C TYR A 107 14.90 -5.37 29.48
N ARG A 108 14.71 -6.00 30.66
CA ARG A 108 13.94 -5.44 31.78
C ARG A 108 14.57 -4.19 32.38
N ASP A 109 15.90 -4.07 32.32
CA ASP A 109 16.62 -2.89 32.81
C ASP A 109 16.41 -1.64 31.94
N GLU A 110 15.89 -1.84 30.72
CA GLU A 110 15.53 -0.76 29.80
C GLU A 110 14.08 -0.27 29.99
N TYR A 111 13.26 -1.02 30.76
CA TYR A 111 11.86 -0.68 30.98
C TYR A 111 11.69 0.59 31.82
N ALA A 112 10.88 1.53 31.33
CA ALA A 112 10.54 2.80 31.98
C ALA A 112 11.75 3.67 32.36
N ARG A 113 12.84 3.59 31.59
CA ARG A 113 14.13 4.20 31.93
C ARG A 113 14.33 5.57 31.27
N TYR A 114 13.96 5.75 30.03
CA TYR A 114 14.41 6.87 29.19
C TYR A 114 13.41 8.02 29.13
N PRO A 115 13.86 9.29 29.00
CA PRO A 115 13.00 10.34 28.48
C PRO A 115 12.72 10.06 26.99
N VAL A 116 11.43 10.09 26.61
CA VAL A 116 11.00 9.79 25.24
C VAL A 116 10.31 11.00 24.63
N ILE A 117 10.82 11.48 23.51
CA ILE A 117 10.16 12.46 22.64
C ILE A 117 9.41 11.67 21.55
N ALA A 118 8.10 11.90 21.41
CA ALA A 118 7.28 11.21 20.42
C ALA A 118 6.51 12.21 19.57
N LEU A 119 6.83 12.26 18.29
CA LEU A 119 6.25 13.16 17.31
C LEU A 119 5.36 12.35 16.35
N ASP A 120 4.06 12.67 16.29
CA ASP A 120 3.12 12.08 15.33
C ASP A 120 2.79 13.13 14.26
N LEU A 121 3.26 12.88 13.04
CA LEU A 121 3.08 13.74 11.88
C LEU A 121 1.93 13.30 10.97
N SER A 122 1.15 12.30 11.34
CA SER A 122 0.03 11.76 10.57
C SER A 122 -1.04 12.80 10.21
N VAL A 123 -1.15 13.86 11.03
CA VAL A 123 -2.08 14.97 10.78
C VAL A 123 -1.71 15.76 9.52
N ALA A 124 -0.44 15.72 9.09
CA ALA A 124 0.03 16.37 7.85
C ALA A 124 -0.60 15.76 6.59
N ALA A 125 -1.00 14.51 6.63
CA ALA A 125 -1.66 13.83 5.51
C ALA A 125 -3.07 14.37 5.19
N LYS A 126 -3.66 15.22 6.05
CA LYS A 126 -4.97 15.84 5.79
C LYS A 126 -4.79 17.01 4.83
N ARG A 127 -5.41 16.91 3.65
CA ARG A 127 -5.36 17.95 2.59
C ARG A 127 -5.61 19.35 3.12
N GLY A 128 -4.69 20.27 2.85
CA GLY A 128 -4.88 21.72 3.05
C GLY A 128 -4.26 22.32 4.31
N THR A 129 -3.59 21.55 5.15
CA THR A 129 -2.87 22.09 6.31
C THR A 129 -1.38 22.21 5.97
N ASP A 130 -0.79 23.36 6.24
CA ASP A 130 0.63 23.61 6.06
C ASP A 130 1.46 22.76 7.03
N ALA A 131 2.45 22.05 6.49
CA ALA A 131 3.30 21.15 7.27
C ALA A 131 4.07 21.86 8.40
N ALA A 132 4.46 23.12 8.21
CA ALA A 132 5.09 23.93 9.24
C ALA A 132 4.13 24.17 10.43
N THR A 133 2.86 24.46 10.15
CA THR A 133 1.81 24.61 11.17
C THR A 133 1.60 23.31 11.95
N ILE A 134 1.65 22.15 11.28
CA ILE A 134 1.49 20.84 11.92
C ILE A 134 2.69 20.55 12.80
N MET A 135 3.91 20.72 12.28
CA MET A 135 5.15 20.51 13.04
C MET A 135 5.17 21.39 14.28
N ARG A 136 4.82 22.67 14.15
CA ARG A 136 4.67 23.60 15.29
C ARG A 136 3.72 23.02 16.35
N GLY A 137 2.52 22.64 15.97
CA GLY A 137 1.52 22.12 16.91
C GLY A 137 1.93 20.80 17.56
N VAL A 138 2.69 19.93 16.86
CA VAL A 138 3.25 18.71 17.43
C VAL A 138 4.31 19.04 18.46
N LEU A 139 5.26 19.93 18.14
CA LEU A 139 6.33 20.35 19.06
C LEU A 139 5.80 21.10 20.27
N GLU A 140 4.81 21.97 20.13
CA GLU A 140 4.15 22.67 21.24
C GLU A 140 3.55 21.70 22.25
N ARG A 141 2.80 20.70 21.75
CA ARG A 141 2.21 19.65 22.62
C ARG A 141 3.27 18.81 23.32
N GLU A 142 4.31 18.42 22.58
CA GLU A 142 5.34 17.54 23.13
C GLU A 142 6.24 18.26 24.13
N CYS A 143 6.62 19.51 23.88
CA CYS A 143 7.29 20.36 24.86
C CYS A 143 6.44 20.51 26.15
N ALA A 144 5.14 20.81 26.01
CA ALA A 144 4.25 20.94 27.17
C ALA A 144 4.12 19.62 27.97
N ARG A 145 4.12 18.48 27.28
CA ARG A 145 4.06 17.15 27.89
C ARG A 145 5.30 16.84 28.73
N LEU A 146 6.49 17.22 28.24
CA LEU A 146 7.78 16.86 28.82
C LEU A 146 8.32 17.90 29.85
N LEU A 147 7.74 19.10 29.91
CA LEU A 147 8.12 20.11 30.90
C LEU A 147 8.27 19.57 32.34
N PRO A 148 7.41 18.66 32.86
CA PRO A 148 7.57 18.12 34.20
C PRO A 148 8.85 17.33 34.46
N LEU A 149 9.56 16.90 33.40
CA LEU A 149 10.86 16.23 33.49
C LEU A 149 12.04 17.21 33.56
N LEU A 150 11.82 18.51 33.31
CA LEU A 150 12.85 19.55 33.25
C LEU A 150 12.92 20.30 34.58
N ASP A 151 13.22 19.58 35.66
CA ASP A 151 13.23 20.12 37.04
C ASP A 151 14.62 20.17 37.69
N ALA A 152 15.67 19.78 36.97
CA ALA A 152 17.03 19.84 37.49
C ALA A 152 17.49 21.31 37.73
N PRO A 153 18.18 21.61 38.87
CA PRO A 153 18.54 22.98 39.23
C PRO A 153 19.57 23.63 38.31
N ASP A 154 20.37 22.81 37.61
CA ASP A 154 21.52 23.26 36.82
C ASP A 154 21.19 23.43 35.33
N LEU A 155 19.91 23.36 34.95
CA LEU A 155 19.51 23.54 33.57
C LEU A 155 19.80 24.96 33.02
N PRO A 156 20.28 25.10 31.76
CA PRO A 156 20.49 26.39 31.14
C PRO A 156 19.17 27.18 31.05
N ARG A 157 19.06 28.29 31.74
CA ARG A 157 17.81 29.08 31.85
C ARG A 157 17.31 29.65 30.51
N SER A 158 18.22 29.90 29.55
CA SER A 158 17.85 30.36 28.21
C SER A 158 17.10 29.30 27.45
N GLU A 159 17.62 28.08 27.44
CA GLU A 159 17.04 26.93 26.73
C GLU A 159 15.75 26.46 27.38
N LEU A 160 15.71 26.44 28.74
CA LEU A 160 14.47 26.13 29.47
C LEU A 160 13.35 27.12 29.11
N ARG A 161 13.64 28.44 29.10
CA ARG A 161 12.66 29.45 28.65
C ARG A 161 12.25 29.28 27.20
N HIS A 162 13.16 28.88 26.33
CA HIS A 162 12.87 28.60 24.93
C HIS A 162 11.82 27.47 24.83
N VAL A 163 12.07 26.31 25.47
CA VAL A 163 11.11 25.20 25.50
C VAL A 163 9.77 25.62 26.15
N GLU A 164 9.80 26.42 27.23
CA GLU A 164 8.58 26.94 27.87
C GLU A 164 7.77 27.86 26.92
N ARG A 165 8.43 28.69 26.09
CA ARG A 165 7.75 29.58 25.15
C ARG A 165 7.06 28.74 24.03
N VAL A 166 7.75 27.72 23.52
CA VAL A 166 7.16 26.78 22.55
C VAL A 166 5.97 26.06 23.21
N ALA A 167 6.12 25.51 24.40
CA ALA A 167 5.06 24.81 25.12
C ALA A 167 3.80 25.68 25.37
N ARG A 168 3.95 27.01 25.40
CA ARG A 168 2.84 27.98 25.56
C ARG A 168 2.27 28.48 24.24
N GLY A 169 2.82 28.07 23.08
CA GLY A 169 2.40 28.51 21.77
C GLY A 169 2.72 30.00 21.46
N VAL A 170 3.78 30.56 22.09
CA VAL A 170 4.18 31.98 21.93
C VAL A 170 5.58 32.13 21.31
N ALA A 171 6.12 31.07 20.75
CA ALA A 171 7.42 31.02 20.08
C ALA A 171 7.32 31.50 18.63
N ASP A 172 8.40 32.09 18.12
CA ASP A 172 8.53 32.42 16.70
C ASP A 172 9.03 31.19 15.89
N ASP A 173 9.14 31.34 14.55
CA ASP A 173 9.54 30.23 13.67
C ASP A 173 10.98 29.78 13.92
N ALA A 174 11.90 30.68 14.23
CA ALA A 174 13.30 30.32 14.52
C ALA A 174 13.42 29.54 15.83
N GLU A 175 12.59 29.88 16.83
CA GLU A 175 12.49 29.11 18.07
C GLU A 175 11.91 27.70 17.82
N ILE A 176 10.94 27.56 16.92
CA ILE A 176 10.38 26.25 16.51
C ILE A 176 11.45 25.40 15.80
N ASP A 177 12.21 26.01 14.88
CA ASP A 177 13.23 25.30 14.11
C ASP A 177 14.33 24.68 15.01
N SER A 178 14.60 25.26 16.16
CA SER A 178 15.70 24.84 17.06
C SER A 178 15.26 24.13 18.34
N VAL A 179 13.94 24.09 18.66
CA VAL A 179 13.46 23.60 19.95
C VAL A 179 13.72 22.12 20.18
N LEU A 180 13.69 21.28 19.14
CA LEU A 180 13.88 19.83 19.29
C LEU A 180 15.28 19.51 19.83
N GLY A 181 16.32 20.15 19.30
CA GLY A 181 17.70 20.00 19.82
C GLY A 181 17.84 20.50 21.25
N ALA A 182 17.23 21.65 21.58
CA ALA A 182 17.22 22.19 22.94
C ALA A 182 16.50 21.24 23.92
N LEU A 183 15.37 20.67 23.52
CA LEU A 183 14.61 19.72 24.34
C LEU A 183 15.41 18.43 24.60
N ILE A 184 16.10 17.88 23.59
CA ILE A 184 16.95 16.70 23.75
C ILE A 184 18.05 16.98 24.79
N ALA A 185 18.80 18.06 24.65
CA ALA A 185 19.89 18.41 25.58
C ALA A 185 19.40 18.65 27.01
N LEU A 186 18.26 19.32 27.18
CA LEU A 186 17.67 19.55 28.49
C LEU A 186 17.19 18.25 29.16
N LEU A 187 16.55 17.35 28.39
CA LEU A 187 16.08 16.08 28.92
C LEU A 187 17.23 15.18 29.34
N GLU A 188 18.28 15.07 28.52
CA GLU A 188 19.48 14.31 28.88
C GLU A 188 20.09 14.84 30.18
N THR A 189 20.29 16.16 30.28
CA THR A 189 20.86 16.80 31.48
C THR A 189 19.97 16.60 32.71
N SER A 190 18.67 16.78 32.57
CA SER A 190 17.72 16.68 33.69
C SER A 190 17.49 15.26 34.16
N CYS A 191 17.45 14.31 33.23
CA CYS A 191 17.14 12.92 33.54
C CYS A 191 18.38 12.06 33.83
N GLY A 192 19.58 12.50 33.39
CA GLY A 192 20.82 11.72 33.49
C GLY A 192 20.86 10.49 32.61
N GLU A 193 19.97 10.39 31.61
CA GLU A 193 19.84 9.30 30.68
C GLU A 193 19.73 9.85 29.22
N GLN A 194 20.26 9.10 28.25
CA GLN A 194 20.08 9.42 26.85
C GLN A 194 18.59 9.50 26.47
N VAL A 195 18.27 10.25 25.43
CA VAL A 195 16.90 10.48 24.97
C VAL A 195 16.53 9.46 23.87
N ILE A 196 15.28 9.02 23.86
CA ILE A 196 14.69 8.27 22.75
C ILE A 196 13.85 9.24 21.90
N LEU A 197 14.07 9.26 20.59
CA LEU A 197 13.28 10.05 19.65
C LEU A 197 12.46 9.13 18.75
N LEU A 198 11.16 9.25 18.81
CA LEU A 198 10.19 8.48 18.02
C LEU A 198 9.42 9.43 17.10
N VAL A 199 9.41 9.16 15.80
CA VAL A 199 8.67 9.98 14.82
C VAL A 199 7.79 9.07 13.96
N ASP A 200 6.48 9.25 14.03
CA ASP A 200 5.51 8.50 13.23
C ASP A 200 5.10 9.30 12.00
N GLU A 201 4.95 8.58 10.86
CA GLU A 201 4.58 9.13 9.56
C GLU A 201 5.49 10.33 9.17
N TYR A 202 6.82 10.17 9.34
CA TYR A 202 7.78 11.26 9.08
C TYR A 202 7.71 11.77 7.64
N ASP A 203 7.32 10.92 6.70
CA ASP A 203 7.18 11.22 5.28
C ASP A 203 5.79 11.80 4.89
N ALA A 204 4.83 11.82 5.81
CA ALA A 204 3.53 12.44 5.57
C ALA A 204 3.62 13.97 5.36
N ALA A 205 4.67 14.60 5.87
CA ALA A 205 4.99 16.01 5.66
C ALA A 205 5.81 16.26 4.37
N LEU A 206 6.29 15.18 3.72
CA LEU A 206 6.99 15.29 2.45
C LEU A 206 5.97 15.41 1.30
N PRO A 207 6.27 16.21 0.26
CA PRO A 207 5.39 16.33 -0.88
C PRO A 207 5.22 14.94 -1.53
N SER A 208 3.99 14.58 -1.83
CA SER A 208 3.70 13.43 -2.68
C SER A 208 4.38 13.62 -4.04
N HIS A 209 4.70 12.54 -4.76
CA HIS A 209 5.24 12.62 -6.13
C HIS A 209 4.43 13.58 -7.04
N LYS A 210 3.14 13.73 -6.77
CA LYS A 210 2.23 14.68 -7.42
C LYS A 210 2.62 16.13 -7.23
N GLU A 211 3.06 16.47 -6.05
CA GLU A 211 3.29 17.85 -5.61
C GLU A 211 4.71 18.32 -5.93
N MET A 212 5.67 17.39 -6.09
CA MET A 212 7.05 17.73 -6.49
C MET A 212 7.14 18.39 -7.88
N LYS A 213 6.15 18.20 -8.76
CA LYS A 213 6.06 18.91 -10.04
C LYS A 213 5.54 20.37 -9.93
N GLY A 214 4.99 20.75 -8.77
CA GLY A 214 4.49 22.10 -8.50
C GLY A 214 5.31 22.81 -7.44
N ARG A 215 5.92 23.93 -7.76
CA ARG A 215 6.86 24.78 -6.97
C ARG A 215 6.50 25.12 -5.50
N ARG A 216 5.49 24.50 -4.87
CA ARG A 216 5.03 24.88 -3.51
C ARG A 216 5.66 24.06 -2.37
N ASP A 217 6.31 22.93 -2.66
CA ASP A 217 6.58 21.94 -1.62
C ASP A 217 8.04 21.77 -1.21
N ALA A 218 8.98 22.45 -1.87
CA ALA A 218 10.36 22.54 -1.39
C ALA A 218 10.43 23.09 0.05
N SER A 219 9.51 23.97 0.44
CA SER A 219 9.48 24.57 1.77
C SER A 219 9.15 23.58 2.89
N CYS A 220 8.32 22.57 2.63
CA CYS A 220 7.95 21.56 3.64
C CYS A 220 9.09 20.59 3.91
N ALA A 221 9.73 20.09 2.84
CA ALA A 221 10.90 19.23 2.96
C ALA A 221 12.07 19.94 3.66
N GLU A 222 12.33 21.22 3.31
CA GLU A 222 13.33 22.06 3.95
C GLU A 222 13.01 22.32 5.43
N HIS A 223 11.73 22.44 5.80
CA HIS A 223 11.34 22.65 7.18
C HIS A 223 11.53 21.38 8.02
N LEU A 224 11.10 20.22 7.48
CA LEU A 224 11.35 18.93 8.12
C LEU A 224 12.84 18.66 8.31
N ASP A 225 13.64 18.98 7.29
CA ASP A 225 15.10 18.85 7.32
C ASP A 225 15.71 19.69 8.44
N ARG A 226 15.32 20.97 8.56
CA ARG A 226 15.84 21.87 9.62
C ARG A 226 15.41 21.44 11.00
N VAL A 227 14.14 21.06 11.21
CA VAL A 227 13.62 20.74 12.54
C VAL A 227 14.07 19.36 13.00
N LEU A 228 13.90 18.33 12.15
CA LEU A 228 14.11 16.94 12.55
C LEU A 228 15.55 16.49 12.32
N PHE A 229 16.04 16.58 11.09
CA PHE A 229 17.35 16.01 10.74
C PHE A 229 18.52 16.84 11.26
N ASP A 230 18.38 18.16 11.40
CA ASP A 230 19.38 18.99 12.12
C ASP A 230 19.47 18.58 13.59
N ALA A 231 18.32 18.40 14.27
CA ALA A 231 18.30 17.97 15.67
C ALA A 231 18.94 16.59 15.84
N ILE A 232 18.61 15.60 14.99
CA ILE A 232 19.22 14.26 15.01
C ILE A 232 20.75 14.35 14.82
N THR A 233 21.20 15.16 13.85
CA THR A 233 22.63 15.28 13.53
C THR A 233 23.41 15.90 14.68
N HIS A 234 22.86 16.94 15.31
CA HIS A 234 23.56 17.68 16.38
C HIS A 234 23.46 17.00 17.75
N ALA A 235 22.42 16.18 17.96
CA ALA A 235 22.24 15.49 19.23
C ALA A 235 23.31 14.40 19.49
N GLY A 236 23.81 13.76 18.43
CA GLY A 236 24.89 12.77 18.54
C GLY A 236 24.62 11.71 19.61
N ASP A 237 25.56 11.59 20.57
CA ASP A 237 25.49 10.60 21.65
C ASP A 237 24.38 10.89 22.70
N SER A 238 23.71 12.04 22.65
CA SER A 238 22.55 12.35 23.52
C SER A 238 21.32 11.51 23.16
N LEU A 239 21.27 10.94 21.93
CA LEU A 239 20.21 10.03 21.50
C LEU A 239 20.65 8.57 21.68
N ARG A 240 19.89 7.80 22.46
CA ARG A 240 20.07 6.35 22.59
C ARG A 240 19.56 5.62 21.35
N LEU A 241 18.43 6.09 20.81
CA LEU A 241 17.74 5.54 19.67
C LEU A 241 16.88 6.61 19.03
N THR A 242 16.93 6.71 17.71
CA THR A 242 15.92 7.40 16.91
C THR A 242 15.17 6.37 16.09
N CYS A 243 13.84 6.32 16.18
CA CYS A 243 13.00 5.46 15.35
C CYS A 243 12.07 6.32 14.48
N LEU A 244 12.30 6.29 13.16
CA LEU A 244 11.49 6.97 12.16
C LEU A 244 10.59 5.95 11.49
N MET A 245 9.27 6.15 11.51
CA MET A 245 8.30 5.31 10.83
C MET A 245 7.63 6.05 9.69
N GLY A 246 7.52 5.38 8.53
CA GLY A 246 6.91 5.93 7.31
C GLY A 246 6.60 4.85 6.28
N GLU A 247 6.36 5.27 5.04
CA GLU A 247 6.16 4.38 3.90
C GLU A 247 7.37 4.38 2.95
N CYS A 248 8.01 5.54 2.74
CA CYS A 248 9.08 5.73 1.77
C CYS A 248 10.43 6.04 2.45
N PRO A 249 11.46 5.17 2.35
CA PRO A 249 12.73 5.39 3.01
C PRO A 249 13.62 6.43 2.32
N GLY A 250 13.55 6.54 1.00
CA GLY A 250 14.52 7.25 0.16
C GLY A 250 14.87 8.67 0.60
N PRO A 251 13.91 9.57 0.88
CA PRO A 251 14.23 10.93 1.31
C PRO A 251 15.00 11.00 2.63
N ALA A 252 14.64 10.18 3.62
CA ALA A 252 15.34 10.12 4.89
C ALA A 252 16.76 9.52 4.74
N GLU A 253 16.90 8.44 3.98
CA GLU A 253 18.18 7.79 3.71
C GLU A 253 19.16 8.75 3.05
N LEU A 254 18.71 9.51 2.04
CA LEU A 254 19.52 10.51 1.37
C LEU A 254 20.01 11.58 2.35
N THR A 255 19.11 12.14 3.16
CA THR A 255 19.44 13.17 4.14
C THR A 255 20.41 12.65 5.21
N LEU A 256 20.14 11.47 5.79
CA LEU A 256 21.01 10.87 6.81
C LEU A 256 22.41 10.55 6.25
N THR A 257 22.48 10.03 5.02
CA THR A 257 23.75 9.76 4.33
C THR A 257 24.55 11.04 4.12
N GLN A 258 23.93 12.11 3.61
CA GLN A 258 24.58 13.41 3.38
C GLN A 258 25.11 14.04 4.67
N ARG A 259 24.46 13.78 5.80
CA ARG A 259 24.83 14.28 7.13
C ARG A 259 25.79 13.36 7.89
N GLY A 260 26.13 12.19 7.32
CA GLY A 260 27.04 11.21 7.95
C GLY A 260 26.46 10.54 9.20
N VAL A 261 25.12 10.50 9.34
CA VAL A 261 24.43 9.84 10.44
C VAL A 261 24.27 8.36 10.11
N SER A 262 24.65 7.47 11.04
CA SER A 262 24.46 6.03 10.86
C SER A 262 22.97 5.66 10.96
N TYR A 263 22.49 4.90 10.00
CA TYR A 263 21.11 4.41 10.02
C TYR A 263 21.01 2.96 9.55
N ARG A 264 19.93 2.31 9.97
CA ARG A 264 19.52 1.01 9.47
C ARG A 264 18.07 1.10 9.02
N SER A 265 17.82 0.88 7.74
CA SER A 265 16.47 0.89 7.19
C SER A 265 15.88 -0.51 7.08
N THR A 266 14.57 -0.61 7.29
CA THR A 266 13.79 -1.79 6.98
C THR A 266 12.62 -1.42 6.08
N THR A 267 12.55 -2.10 4.95
CA THR A 267 11.56 -1.91 3.90
C THR A 267 10.77 -3.20 3.70
N PRO A 268 9.73 -3.24 2.87
CA PRO A 268 9.07 -4.51 2.55
C PRO A 268 9.98 -5.59 1.97
N LEU A 269 11.17 -5.22 1.44
CA LEU A 269 12.15 -6.19 0.93
C LEU A 269 13.10 -6.74 2.01
N SER A 270 13.26 -6.01 3.11
CA SER A 270 14.26 -6.30 4.14
C SER A 270 13.83 -7.46 5.03
N THR A 271 14.77 -8.30 5.41
CA THR A 271 14.55 -9.39 6.38
C THR A 271 14.66 -8.93 7.83
N TRP A 272 15.30 -7.76 8.10
CA TRP A 272 15.32 -7.18 9.43
C TRP A 272 13.94 -6.64 9.81
N CYS A 273 13.42 -7.04 10.96
CA CYS A 273 12.09 -6.71 11.45
C CYS A 273 10.92 -7.17 10.54
N ASP A 274 11.13 -8.12 9.63
CA ASP A 274 10.10 -8.58 8.70
C ASP A 274 8.87 -9.16 9.42
N ARG A 275 9.07 -9.89 10.54
CA ARG A 275 8.02 -10.53 11.34
C ARG A 275 7.34 -9.60 12.36
N ARG A 276 7.81 -8.35 12.50
CA ARG A 276 7.28 -7.40 13.50
C ARG A 276 6.09 -6.61 12.97
N PHE A 277 5.91 -6.65 11.66
CA PHE A 277 4.82 -5.98 10.95
C PHE A 277 4.00 -7.03 10.20
N GLY A 278 2.68 -6.85 10.18
CA GLY A 278 1.81 -7.85 9.57
C GLY A 278 1.47 -9.03 10.50
N PHE A 279 0.46 -9.81 10.10
CA PHE A 279 0.08 -11.06 10.77
C PHE A 279 0.36 -12.25 9.87
N SER A 280 0.98 -13.31 10.41
CA SER A 280 1.13 -14.58 9.74
C SER A 280 -0.20 -15.33 9.61
N ASP A 281 -0.22 -16.37 8.79
CA ASP A 281 -1.37 -17.27 8.68
C ASP A 281 -1.71 -17.91 10.03
N ASP A 282 -0.70 -18.35 10.80
CA ASP A 282 -0.89 -18.93 12.14
C ASP A 282 -1.50 -17.91 13.12
N GLU A 283 -1.08 -16.63 13.04
CA GLU A 283 -1.64 -15.58 13.86
C GLU A 283 -3.10 -15.26 13.46
N CYS A 284 -3.41 -15.27 12.17
CA CYS A 284 -4.78 -15.12 11.68
C CYS A 284 -5.66 -16.29 12.13
N GLN A 285 -5.17 -17.53 12.01
CA GLN A 285 -5.86 -18.72 12.48
C GLN A 285 -6.14 -18.65 13.99
N ALA A 286 -5.17 -18.23 14.80
CA ALA A 286 -5.36 -18.08 16.23
C ALA A 286 -6.42 -17.04 16.60
N LEU A 287 -6.48 -15.93 15.88
CA LEU A 287 -7.51 -14.91 16.05
C LEU A 287 -8.90 -15.43 15.66
N LEU A 288 -9.01 -16.20 14.58
CA LEU A 288 -10.26 -16.86 14.17
C LEU A 288 -10.72 -17.88 15.21
N ASN A 289 -9.81 -18.67 15.77
CA ASN A 289 -10.10 -19.66 16.80
C ASN A 289 -10.74 -19.03 18.06
N LEU A 290 -10.28 -17.82 18.45
CA LEU A 290 -10.88 -17.10 19.57
C LEU A 290 -12.37 -16.80 19.38
N THR A 291 -12.81 -16.64 18.14
CA THR A 291 -14.20 -16.32 17.79
C THR A 291 -15.01 -17.53 17.35
N LYS A 292 -14.41 -18.71 17.37
CA LYS A 292 -15.03 -19.97 16.86
C LYS A 292 -15.45 -19.84 15.40
N ARG A 293 -14.57 -19.26 14.57
CA ARG A 293 -14.78 -19.00 13.15
C ARG A 293 -13.65 -19.58 12.30
N GLU A 294 -13.17 -20.75 12.69
CA GLU A 294 -12.08 -21.47 12.03
C GLU A 294 -12.39 -21.73 10.55
N ASP A 295 -13.66 -21.93 10.23
CA ASP A 295 -14.14 -22.21 8.86
C ASP A 295 -13.94 -21.02 7.90
N ASN A 296 -13.68 -19.80 8.42
CA ASN A 296 -13.45 -18.61 7.60
C ASN A 296 -11.97 -18.34 7.27
N LEU A 297 -11.07 -19.28 7.52
CA LEU A 297 -9.65 -19.09 7.22
C LEU A 297 -9.39 -18.93 5.72
N ASP A 298 -10.06 -19.73 4.90
CA ASP A 298 -9.89 -19.64 3.44
C ASP A 298 -10.43 -18.32 2.90
N ASP A 299 -11.53 -17.80 3.44
CA ASP A 299 -12.03 -16.46 3.10
C ASP A 299 -11.01 -15.37 3.53
N ALA A 300 -10.42 -15.49 4.73
CA ALA A 300 -9.41 -14.55 5.20
C ALA A 300 -8.18 -14.56 4.30
N ARG A 301 -7.71 -15.73 3.88
CA ARG A 301 -6.59 -15.89 2.94
C ARG A 301 -6.91 -15.24 1.60
N GLU A 302 -8.06 -15.53 1.03
CA GLU A 302 -8.45 -15.01 -0.27
C GLU A 302 -8.53 -13.47 -0.29
N TRP A 303 -9.05 -12.86 0.77
CA TRP A 303 -9.29 -11.42 0.83
C TRP A 303 -8.12 -10.61 1.39
N LEU A 304 -7.27 -11.17 2.25
CA LEU A 304 -6.34 -10.39 3.07
C LEU A 304 -4.88 -10.81 2.96
N GLU A 305 -4.60 -12.10 2.65
CA GLU A 305 -3.24 -12.62 2.56
C GLU A 305 -2.57 -12.19 1.25
N GLY A 306 -1.26 -12.40 1.17
CA GLY A 306 -0.48 -12.29 -0.06
C GLY A 306 0.58 -11.22 -0.04
N TYR A 307 0.72 -10.49 1.05
CA TYR A 307 1.86 -9.60 1.25
C TYR A 307 3.10 -10.39 1.65
N ARG A 308 4.25 -9.88 1.28
CA ARG A 308 5.52 -10.43 1.71
C ARG A 308 6.47 -9.34 2.15
N PHE A 309 7.02 -9.49 3.36
CA PHE A 309 8.07 -8.63 3.90
C PHE A 309 9.32 -9.49 4.12
N GLY A 310 10.38 -9.20 3.39
CA GLY A 310 11.58 -10.03 3.44
C GLY A 310 11.31 -11.51 3.20
N SER A 311 11.45 -12.32 4.24
CA SER A 311 11.14 -13.75 4.23
C SER A 311 9.74 -14.11 4.73
N PHE A 312 8.98 -13.13 5.22
CA PHE A 312 7.74 -13.32 5.95
C PHE A 312 6.50 -13.04 5.10
N TYR A 313 5.63 -14.03 4.94
CA TYR A 313 4.32 -13.87 4.32
C TYR A 313 3.31 -13.41 5.36
N CYS A 314 2.50 -12.41 5.03
CA CYS A 314 1.60 -11.80 6.00
C CYS A 314 0.35 -11.17 5.39
N SER A 315 -0.58 -10.85 6.29
CA SER A 315 -1.78 -10.05 6.07
C SER A 315 -1.69 -8.72 6.82
N SER A 316 -2.43 -7.71 6.35
CA SER A 316 -2.53 -6.42 7.04
C SER A 316 -3.29 -6.57 8.37
N PRO A 317 -2.68 -6.23 9.53
CA PRO A 317 -3.35 -6.29 10.82
C PRO A 317 -4.66 -5.51 10.88
N GLU A 318 -4.68 -4.30 10.33
CA GLU A 318 -5.87 -3.46 10.28
C GLU A 318 -7.01 -4.14 9.55
N ARG A 319 -6.71 -4.77 8.40
CA ARG A 319 -7.72 -5.45 7.57
C ARG A 319 -8.19 -6.75 8.21
N VAL A 320 -7.30 -7.52 8.83
CA VAL A 320 -7.65 -8.74 9.57
C VAL A 320 -8.57 -8.40 10.75
N MET A 321 -8.22 -7.38 11.55
CA MET A 321 -9.05 -6.96 12.68
C MET A 321 -10.42 -6.44 12.24
N ASP A 322 -10.49 -5.72 11.12
CA ASP A 322 -11.75 -5.25 10.55
C ASP A 322 -12.61 -6.41 10.02
N PHE A 323 -12.01 -7.37 9.34
CA PHE A 323 -12.67 -8.60 8.88
C PHE A 323 -13.30 -9.37 10.04
N LEU A 324 -12.54 -9.59 11.12
CA LEU A 324 -13.02 -10.25 12.32
C LEU A 324 -14.17 -9.48 13.00
N ARG A 325 -14.02 -8.14 13.12
CA ARG A 325 -15.07 -7.26 13.68
C ARG A 325 -16.39 -7.34 12.92
N ARG A 326 -16.31 -7.46 11.60
CA ARG A 326 -17.48 -7.58 10.71
C ARG A 326 -18.08 -8.97 10.67
N GLY A 327 -17.53 -9.90 11.40
CA GLY A 327 -18.03 -11.27 11.43
C GLY A 327 -17.55 -12.14 10.28
N CYS A 328 -16.31 -11.91 9.83
CA CYS A 328 -15.64 -12.64 8.76
C CYS A 328 -16.38 -12.53 7.41
N THR A 329 -16.83 -11.34 7.08
CA THR A 329 -17.45 -11.05 5.78
C THR A 329 -16.47 -10.30 4.87
N ALA A 330 -16.58 -10.53 3.57
CA ALA A 330 -15.82 -9.80 2.57
C ALA A 330 -15.94 -8.27 2.75
N PRO A 331 -14.94 -7.49 2.31
CA PRO A 331 -14.99 -6.03 2.36
C PRO A 331 -16.26 -5.48 1.70
N VAL A 332 -16.91 -4.53 2.35
CA VAL A 332 -18.08 -3.89 1.76
C VAL A 332 -17.65 -2.85 0.71
N ARG A 333 -18.59 -2.47 -0.16
CA ARG A 333 -18.30 -1.55 -1.28
C ARG A 333 -17.59 -0.26 -0.85
N ALA A 334 -17.96 0.32 0.30
CA ALA A 334 -17.32 1.53 0.83
C ALA A 334 -15.82 1.35 1.11
N ASP A 335 -15.41 0.17 1.57
CA ASP A 335 -14.00 -0.11 1.87
C ASP A 335 -13.20 -0.27 0.57
N LEU A 336 -13.80 -0.94 -0.42
CA LEU A 336 -13.18 -1.09 -1.74
C LEU A 336 -12.99 0.27 -2.42
N TYR A 337 -13.97 1.19 -2.31
CA TYR A 337 -13.79 2.57 -2.80
C TYR A 337 -12.71 3.32 -2.05
N SER A 338 -12.63 3.21 -0.73
CA SER A 338 -11.55 3.82 0.04
C SER A 338 -10.17 3.27 -0.34
N CYS A 339 -10.08 1.97 -0.64
CA CYS A 339 -8.86 1.36 -1.16
C CYS A 339 -8.54 1.87 -2.58
N ALA A 340 -9.54 1.97 -3.45
CA ALA A 340 -9.41 2.49 -4.81
C ALA A 340 -8.96 3.94 -4.84
N ASP A 341 -9.52 4.81 -3.98
CA ASP A 341 -9.11 6.22 -3.85
C ASP A 341 -7.63 6.34 -3.48
N ARG A 342 -7.15 5.52 -2.55
CA ARG A 342 -5.74 5.50 -2.16
C ARG A 342 -4.84 5.01 -3.29
N LEU A 343 -5.24 3.96 -4.00
CA LEU A 343 -4.53 3.44 -5.15
C LEU A 343 -4.47 4.49 -6.27
N SER A 344 -5.60 5.13 -6.56
CA SER A 344 -5.69 6.20 -7.57
C SER A 344 -4.80 7.38 -7.22
N ALA A 345 -4.65 7.70 -5.93
CA ALA A 345 -3.78 8.79 -5.47
C ALA A 345 -2.28 8.51 -5.67
N CYS A 346 -1.87 7.24 -5.80
CA CYS A 346 -0.48 6.88 -6.09
C CYS A 346 -0.06 7.15 -7.54
N VAL A 347 -1.01 7.45 -8.44
CA VAL A 347 -0.76 7.58 -9.87
C VAL A 347 -1.17 8.97 -10.34
N ASP A 348 -0.18 9.74 -10.81
CA ASP A 348 -0.39 11.14 -11.19
C ASP A 348 -1.10 11.32 -12.52
N ASP A 349 -0.89 10.38 -13.44
CA ASP A 349 -1.35 10.50 -14.82
C ASP A 349 -1.81 9.14 -15.34
N TRP A 350 -3.10 8.90 -15.24
CA TRP A 350 -3.75 7.73 -15.79
C TRP A 350 -3.95 7.89 -17.29
N ASN A 351 -3.31 7.04 -18.06
CA ASN A 351 -3.51 6.98 -19.51
C ASN A 351 -3.67 5.53 -19.98
N LEU A 352 -4.22 5.38 -21.18
CA LEU A 352 -4.56 4.09 -21.72
C LEU A 352 -3.35 3.12 -21.82
N MET A 353 -2.15 3.63 -22.09
CA MET A 353 -0.95 2.79 -22.20
C MET A 353 -0.48 2.27 -20.83
N ARG A 354 -0.61 3.08 -19.77
CA ARG A 354 -0.34 2.64 -18.39
C ARG A 354 -1.32 1.58 -17.91
N LEU A 355 -2.58 1.69 -18.33
CA LEU A 355 -3.59 0.67 -18.03
C LEU A 355 -3.22 -0.72 -18.57
N SER A 356 -2.41 -0.82 -19.63
CA SER A 356 -1.99 -2.12 -20.18
C SER A 356 -1.34 -3.03 -19.13
N ALA A 357 -0.37 -2.50 -18.38
CA ALA A 357 0.30 -3.27 -17.33
C ALA A 357 -0.64 -3.59 -16.16
N LEU A 358 -1.59 -2.69 -15.87
CA LEU A 358 -2.59 -2.91 -14.82
C LEU A 358 -3.62 -3.97 -15.24
N PHE A 359 -3.94 -4.08 -16.52
CA PHE A 359 -4.77 -5.17 -17.03
C PHE A 359 -4.07 -6.52 -16.91
N ASP A 360 -2.76 -6.58 -17.18
CA ASP A 360 -1.96 -7.79 -16.98
C ASP A 360 -1.95 -8.23 -15.51
N LEU A 361 -1.95 -7.28 -14.55
CA LEU A 361 -2.06 -7.57 -13.12
C LEU A 361 -3.43 -8.14 -12.71
N LEU A 362 -4.50 -7.80 -13.44
CA LEU A 362 -5.85 -8.30 -13.17
C LEU A 362 -6.12 -9.67 -13.77
N GLU A 363 -5.22 -10.22 -14.57
CA GLU A 363 -5.34 -11.60 -15.05
C GLU A 363 -5.15 -12.61 -13.90
N PRO A 364 -5.73 -13.82 -13.98
CA PRO A 364 -5.49 -14.87 -13.01
C PRO A 364 -3.98 -15.15 -12.87
N HIS A 365 -3.44 -14.97 -11.67
CA HIS A 365 -1.99 -15.03 -11.37
C HIS A 365 -1.16 -14.01 -12.18
N GLY A 366 -1.77 -12.89 -12.54
CA GLY A 366 -1.14 -11.82 -13.31
C GLY A 366 0.06 -11.22 -12.58
N SER A 367 1.12 -10.98 -13.32
CA SER A 367 2.32 -10.30 -12.84
C SER A 367 2.95 -9.47 -13.95
N ILE A 368 3.64 -8.42 -13.54
CA ILE A 368 4.43 -7.57 -14.43
C ILE A 368 5.88 -7.53 -13.97
N GLU A 369 6.80 -7.38 -14.90
CA GLU A 369 8.19 -7.05 -14.58
C GLU A 369 8.37 -5.54 -14.64
N ALA A 370 8.68 -4.93 -13.50
CA ALA A 370 8.86 -3.49 -13.41
C ALA A 370 10.04 -3.12 -12.51
N PRO A 371 10.69 -1.96 -12.75
CA PRO A 371 11.74 -1.47 -11.87
C PRO A 371 11.14 -1.02 -10.53
N VAL A 372 11.75 -1.44 -9.42
CA VAL A 372 11.40 -0.99 -8.06
C VAL A 372 12.65 -0.43 -7.41
N ARG A 373 12.58 0.83 -6.99
CA ARG A 373 13.65 1.56 -6.30
C ARG A 373 13.20 1.80 -4.87
N VAL A 374 13.67 0.99 -3.95
CA VAL A 374 13.30 1.12 -2.53
C VAL A 374 14.19 2.11 -1.81
N HIS A 375 15.46 2.18 -2.19
CA HIS A 375 16.49 3.05 -1.60
C HIS A 375 16.83 4.23 -2.52
N ALA A 376 17.38 5.29 -1.95
CA ALA A 376 17.79 6.47 -2.70
C ALA A 376 19.12 6.23 -3.43
N ASP A 377 19.06 6.06 -4.74
CA ASP A 377 20.25 5.92 -5.61
C ASP A 377 20.83 7.26 -6.10
N GLY A 378 20.80 8.33 -5.28
CA GLY A 378 21.39 9.63 -5.61
C GLY A 378 20.42 10.63 -6.27
N PRO A 379 20.91 11.86 -6.59
CA PRO A 379 20.07 13.01 -6.95
C PRO A 379 19.42 12.97 -8.34
N ASP A 380 19.75 12.03 -9.20
CA ASP A 380 19.29 11.97 -10.60
C ASP A 380 18.02 11.13 -10.84
N THR A 381 17.31 10.75 -9.80
CA THR A 381 16.15 9.84 -9.89
C THR A 381 14.82 10.53 -10.23
N ALA A 382 14.86 11.73 -10.81
CA ALA A 382 13.64 12.47 -11.23
C ALA A 382 13.01 11.96 -12.54
N GLU A 383 13.41 10.81 -13.08
CA GLU A 383 12.81 10.24 -14.29
C GLU A 383 11.62 9.33 -13.98
N SER A 384 10.53 9.85 -14.26
CA SER A 384 9.20 9.51 -14.81
C SER A 384 8.54 8.14 -14.57
N ASP A 385 9.15 7.08 -14.06
CA ASP A 385 8.50 5.75 -13.95
C ASP A 385 8.49 5.16 -12.52
N ASP A 386 8.38 5.99 -11.52
CA ASP A 386 8.40 5.55 -10.11
C ASP A 386 7.02 5.11 -9.58
N ILE A 387 6.03 5.01 -10.48
CA ILE A 387 4.68 4.53 -10.16
C ILE A 387 4.71 3.12 -9.53
N TRP A 388 5.57 2.24 -10.04
CA TRP A 388 5.66 0.86 -9.56
C TRP A 388 6.25 0.80 -8.16
N THR A 389 7.25 1.64 -7.89
CA THR A 389 7.81 1.83 -6.55
C THR A 389 6.77 2.40 -5.59
N ALA A 390 6.03 3.45 -6.00
CA ALA A 390 4.97 4.04 -5.19
C ALA A 390 3.87 3.03 -4.85
N LEU A 391 3.36 2.27 -5.84
CA LEU A 391 2.35 1.24 -5.64
C LEU A 391 2.86 0.09 -4.76
N TYR A 392 4.14 -0.27 -4.89
CA TYR A 392 4.77 -1.30 -4.07
C TYR A 392 4.93 -0.86 -2.61
N LEU A 393 5.50 0.32 -2.36
CA LEU A 393 5.71 0.86 -1.01
C LEU A 393 4.38 1.16 -0.29
N SER A 394 3.34 1.55 -1.03
CA SER A 394 1.99 1.75 -0.48
C SER A 394 1.19 0.45 -0.29
N GLY A 395 1.76 -0.71 -0.67
CA GLY A 395 1.15 -2.02 -0.46
C GLY A 395 0.06 -2.42 -1.48
N PHE A 396 -0.01 -1.74 -2.63
CA PHE A 396 -0.89 -2.16 -3.72
C PHE A 396 -0.26 -3.24 -4.61
N LEU A 397 1.06 -3.39 -4.55
CA LEU A 397 1.79 -4.45 -5.20
C LEU A 397 2.66 -5.21 -4.19
N THR A 398 2.96 -6.45 -4.50
CA THR A 398 3.89 -7.29 -3.75
C THR A 398 4.83 -8.04 -4.69
N THR A 399 5.91 -8.60 -4.16
CA THR A 399 6.86 -9.41 -4.92
C THR A 399 7.33 -10.60 -4.08
N ASP A 400 7.70 -11.70 -4.74
CA ASP A 400 8.28 -12.87 -4.07
C ASP A 400 9.82 -12.78 -3.95
N MET A 401 10.41 -11.65 -4.34
CA MET A 401 11.86 -11.43 -4.27
C MET A 401 12.23 -10.69 -2.98
N THR A 402 13.28 -11.15 -2.34
CA THR A 402 13.89 -10.48 -1.18
C THR A 402 14.96 -9.48 -1.61
N GLU A 403 15.30 -8.56 -0.73
CA GLU A 403 16.44 -7.66 -0.90
C GLU A 403 17.76 -8.45 -0.96
N GLN A 404 18.66 -8.07 -1.86
CA GLN A 404 20.02 -8.62 -1.90
C GLN A 404 21.02 -7.49 -1.64
N PRO A 405 22.19 -7.77 -1.02
CA PRO A 405 23.11 -6.75 -0.49
C PRO A 405 23.71 -5.73 -1.47
N GLU A 406 23.41 -5.80 -2.75
CA GLU A 406 23.96 -4.90 -3.79
C GLU A 406 22.85 -4.37 -4.72
N ASP A 407 21.67 -4.05 -4.18
CA ASP A 407 20.53 -3.71 -5.02
C ASP A 407 20.51 -2.25 -5.46
N GLY A 408 20.99 -2.02 -6.70
CA GLY A 408 20.49 -0.93 -7.54
C GLY A 408 19.08 -1.20 -8.08
N VAL A 409 18.61 -0.38 -9.03
CA VAL A 409 17.31 -0.59 -9.71
C VAL A 409 17.28 -1.95 -10.38
N ARG A 410 16.37 -2.81 -9.93
CA ARG A 410 16.16 -4.13 -10.54
C ARG A 410 14.72 -4.29 -10.99
N LEU A 411 14.56 -4.97 -12.13
CA LEU A 411 13.26 -5.46 -12.54
C LEU A 411 12.80 -6.53 -11.55
N ARG A 412 11.59 -6.37 -11.03
CA ARG A 412 10.95 -7.31 -10.11
C ARG A 412 9.63 -7.78 -10.68
N ALA A 413 9.33 -9.05 -10.49
CA ALA A 413 8.00 -9.57 -10.75
C ALA A 413 7.05 -9.05 -9.67
N LEU A 414 6.16 -8.14 -10.05
CA LEU A 414 5.16 -7.53 -9.18
C LEU A 414 3.79 -8.14 -9.46
N ARG A 415 3.02 -8.38 -8.42
CA ARG A 415 1.64 -8.89 -8.48
C ARG A 415 0.75 -8.19 -7.47
N LEU A 416 -0.56 -8.29 -7.66
CA LEU A 416 -1.52 -7.86 -6.64
C LEU A 416 -1.46 -8.82 -5.45
N PRO A 417 -1.52 -8.30 -4.20
CA PRO A 417 -1.42 -9.17 -3.03
C PRO A 417 -2.64 -10.06 -2.83
N ASN A 418 -3.86 -9.54 -2.98
CA ASN A 418 -5.10 -10.22 -2.61
C ASN A 418 -6.33 -9.67 -3.35
N ASN A 419 -7.48 -10.28 -3.09
CA ASN A 419 -8.74 -9.91 -3.73
C ASN A 419 -9.22 -8.50 -3.37
N GLU A 420 -8.92 -7.96 -2.21
CA GLU A 420 -9.30 -6.58 -1.86
C GLU A 420 -8.63 -5.59 -2.83
N VAL A 421 -7.32 -5.69 -2.99
CA VAL A 421 -6.57 -4.81 -3.91
C VAL A 421 -6.95 -5.07 -5.37
N HIS A 422 -7.20 -6.35 -5.71
CA HIS A 422 -7.68 -6.72 -7.04
C HIS A 422 -9.02 -6.04 -7.39
N GLN A 423 -9.99 -6.04 -6.47
CA GLN A 423 -11.27 -5.37 -6.67
C GLN A 423 -11.12 -3.84 -6.67
N ALA A 424 -10.26 -3.28 -5.83
CA ALA A 424 -9.98 -1.85 -5.81
C ALA A 424 -9.38 -1.38 -7.16
N LEU A 425 -8.40 -2.11 -7.71
CA LEU A 425 -7.82 -1.80 -9.02
C LEU A 425 -8.87 -1.86 -10.13
N ARG A 426 -9.76 -2.85 -10.07
CA ARG A 426 -10.88 -2.93 -11.01
C ARG A 426 -11.78 -1.69 -10.94
N LEU A 427 -12.10 -1.20 -9.75
CA LEU A 427 -12.89 0.03 -9.57
C LEU A 427 -12.18 1.25 -10.15
N VAL A 428 -10.88 1.41 -9.92
CA VAL A 428 -10.08 2.50 -10.49
C VAL A 428 -10.14 2.50 -12.03
N ILE A 429 -10.02 1.32 -12.64
CA ILE A 429 -10.12 1.20 -14.11
C ILE A 429 -11.49 1.59 -14.61
N LEU A 430 -12.57 1.12 -13.94
CA LEU A 430 -13.93 1.45 -14.32
C LEU A 430 -14.20 2.96 -14.22
N GLU A 431 -13.80 3.57 -13.11
CA GLU A 431 -13.94 5.01 -12.88
C GLU A 431 -13.14 5.83 -13.90
N TRP A 432 -11.93 5.37 -14.24
CA TRP A 432 -11.14 6.05 -15.27
C TRP A 432 -11.87 6.08 -16.61
N PHE A 433 -12.45 4.95 -17.05
CA PHE A 433 -13.21 4.90 -18.30
C PHE A 433 -14.46 5.78 -18.25
N GLU A 434 -15.19 5.79 -17.13
CA GLU A 434 -16.36 6.64 -16.92
C GLU A 434 -16.00 8.13 -16.93
N CYS A 435 -14.82 8.50 -16.42
CA CYS A 435 -14.35 9.89 -16.44
C CYS A 435 -13.73 10.31 -17.78
N ALA A 436 -13.19 9.36 -18.55
CA ALA A 436 -12.55 9.63 -19.84
C ALA A 436 -13.54 9.78 -21.02
N VAL A 437 -14.79 9.38 -20.82
CA VAL A 437 -15.84 9.37 -21.84
C VAL A 437 -16.91 10.41 -21.49
N GLU A 438 -17.26 11.30 -22.45
CA GLU A 438 -18.29 12.31 -22.24
C GLU A 438 -19.69 11.72 -22.06
N ASP A 439 -20.03 10.71 -22.84
CA ASP A 439 -21.31 9.98 -22.75
C ASP A 439 -21.12 8.60 -22.09
N VAL A 440 -21.25 8.53 -20.78
CA VAL A 440 -21.20 7.29 -20.00
C VAL A 440 -22.24 6.26 -20.49
N GLY A 441 -23.39 6.72 -21.01
CA GLY A 441 -24.40 5.85 -21.60
C GLY A 441 -23.90 5.06 -22.82
N ALA A 442 -22.89 5.57 -23.54
CA ALA A 442 -22.27 4.84 -24.64
C ALA A 442 -21.49 3.61 -24.15
N ILE A 443 -20.88 3.66 -22.95
CA ILE A 443 -20.20 2.51 -22.35
C ILE A 443 -21.22 1.38 -22.07
N ASP A 444 -22.36 1.71 -21.48
CA ASP A 444 -23.41 0.74 -21.19
C ASP A 444 -24.03 0.21 -22.46
N ALA A 445 -24.27 1.06 -23.47
CA ALA A 445 -24.78 0.63 -24.78
C ALA A 445 -23.78 -0.31 -25.50
N PHE A 446 -22.47 -0.09 -25.37
CA PHE A 446 -21.45 -1.02 -25.85
C PHE A 446 -21.55 -2.38 -25.16
N ARG A 447 -21.60 -2.39 -23.82
CA ARG A 447 -21.65 -3.62 -23.01
C ARG A 447 -22.90 -4.44 -23.31
N ASP A 448 -24.06 -3.78 -23.35
CA ASP A 448 -25.33 -4.42 -23.68
C ASP A 448 -25.35 -4.95 -25.10
N GLY A 449 -24.91 -4.14 -26.07
CA GLY A 449 -24.79 -4.54 -27.46
C GLY A 449 -23.84 -5.72 -27.66
N LEU A 450 -22.72 -5.74 -26.96
CA LEU A 450 -21.73 -6.82 -26.98
C LEU A 450 -22.34 -8.14 -26.49
N CYS A 451 -23.09 -8.11 -25.37
CA CYS A 451 -23.74 -9.29 -24.79
C CYS A 451 -24.92 -9.80 -25.64
N GLN A 452 -25.60 -8.91 -26.36
CA GLN A 452 -26.76 -9.25 -27.20
C GLN A 452 -26.42 -9.61 -28.64
N GLY A 453 -25.16 -9.44 -29.08
CA GLY A 453 -24.77 -9.62 -30.45
C GLY A 453 -25.28 -8.51 -31.40
N ASN A 454 -25.56 -7.31 -30.85
CA ASN A 454 -26.08 -6.19 -31.61
C ASN A 454 -24.95 -5.34 -32.21
N GLU A 455 -24.55 -5.68 -33.46
CA GLU A 455 -23.46 -5.03 -34.18
C GLU A 455 -23.67 -3.53 -34.38
N GLY A 456 -24.92 -3.11 -34.62
CA GLY A 456 -25.24 -1.70 -34.83
C GLY A 456 -25.04 -0.86 -33.56
N ALA A 457 -25.52 -1.34 -32.40
CA ALA A 457 -25.34 -0.70 -31.13
C ALA A 457 -23.87 -0.60 -30.74
N VAL A 458 -23.12 -1.70 -30.93
CA VAL A 458 -21.67 -1.75 -30.62
C VAL A 458 -20.90 -0.76 -31.49
N ARG A 459 -21.15 -0.69 -32.78
CA ARG A 459 -20.50 0.26 -33.71
C ARG A 459 -20.78 1.71 -33.32
N GLN A 460 -22.05 2.03 -33.01
CA GLN A 460 -22.45 3.38 -32.63
C GLN A 460 -21.79 3.78 -31.31
N ALA A 461 -21.84 2.92 -30.31
CA ALA A 461 -21.24 3.19 -29.01
C ALA A 461 -19.72 3.39 -29.09
N LEU A 462 -19.01 2.51 -29.81
CA LEU A 462 -17.57 2.67 -30.03
C LEU A 462 -17.22 3.96 -30.76
N SER A 463 -18.01 4.37 -31.75
CA SER A 463 -17.75 5.62 -32.47
C SER A 463 -17.86 6.85 -31.58
N CYS A 464 -18.69 6.81 -30.53
CA CYS A 464 -18.76 7.86 -29.51
C CYS A 464 -17.55 7.82 -28.57
N VAL A 465 -17.25 6.63 -28.04
CA VAL A 465 -16.21 6.45 -27.00
C VAL A 465 -14.78 6.66 -27.52
N LEU A 466 -14.48 6.23 -28.76
CA LEU A 466 -13.11 6.27 -29.28
C LEU A 466 -12.58 7.70 -29.48
N GLY A 467 -13.46 8.66 -29.77
CA GLY A 467 -13.11 10.08 -29.87
C GLY A 467 -12.61 10.64 -28.54
N ASP A 468 -13.27 10.26 -27.45
CA ASP A 468 -13.00 10.80 -26.11
C ASP A 468 -11.74 10.17 -25.48
N LEU A 469 -11.40 8.92 -25.85
CA LEU A 469 -10.26 8.19 -25.28
C LEU A 469 -8.88 8.66 -25.78
N GLY A 470 -8.80 9.69 -26.62
CA GLY A 470 -7.53 10.28 -27.06
C GLY A 470 -6.65 9.33 -27.89
N LEU A 471 -7.24 8.41 -28.66
CA LEU A 471 -6.47 7.44 -29.45
C LEU A 471 -5.55 8.14 -30.48
N ASP A 472 -5.91 9.33 -30.96
CA ASP A 472 -5.12 10.13 -31.90
C ASP A 472 -3.76 10.56 -31.34
N GLU A 473 -3.63 10.68 -30.02
CA GLU A 473 -2.37 11.02 -29.35
C GLU A 473 -1.34 9.88 -29.43
N ASN A 474 -1.81 8.65 -29.61
CA ASN A 474 -1.01 7.41 -29.64
C ASN A 474 -0.74 6.91 -31.08
N ARG A 475 -0.54 7.78 -32.05
CA ARG A 475 -0.40 7.43 -33.49
C ARG A 475 0.59 6.32 -33.79
N SER A 476 1.70 6.23 -33.05
CA SER A 476 2.70 5.16 -33.22
C SER A 476 2.24 3.80 -32.70
N ASN A 477 1.26 3.76 -31.79
CA ASN A 477 0.76 2.56 -31.11
C ASN A 477 -0.76 2.44 -31.16
N ILE A 478 -1.42 3.08 -32.12
CA ILE A 478 -2.88 3.19 -32.22
C ILE A 478 -3.59 1.83 -32.21
N ARG A 479 -3.01 0.80 -32.80
CA ARG A 479 -3.52 -0.57 -32.77
C ARG A 479 -3.59 -1.09 -31.33
N THR A 480 -2.51 -0.91 -30.57
CA THR A 480 -2.45 -1.32 -29.15
C THR A 480 -3.43 -0.50 -28.31
N ALA A 481 -3.51 0.80 -28.53
CA ALA A 481 -4.44 1.67 -27.84
C ALA A 481 -5.90 1.26 -28.07
N PHE A 482 -6.28 0.91 -29.32
CA PHE A 482 -7.61 0.39 -29.63
C PHE A 482 -7.90 -0.95 -28.93
N HIS A 483 -6.93 -1.87 -28.92
CA HIS A 483 -7.07 -3.13 -28.19
C HIS A 483 -7.30 -2.91 -26.69
N LEU A 484 -6.53 -2.00 -26.07
CA LEU A 484 -6.67 -1.66 -24.65
C LEU A 484 -8.02 -0.97 -24.36
N ALA A 485 -8.49 -0.12 -25.27
CA ALA A 485 -9.82 0.49 -25.15
C ALA A 485 -10.92 -0.58 -25.17
N LEU A 486 -10.88 -1.51 -26.12
CA LEU A 486 -11.82 -2.64 -26.17
C LEU A 486 -11.76 -3.51 -24.92
N GLN A 487 -10.56 -3.84 -24.44
CA GLN A 487 -10.38 -4.61 -23.22
C GLN A 487 -10.96 -3.86 -22.02
N GLY A 488 -10.65 -2.57 -21.88
CA GLY A 488 -11.14 -1.72 -20.79
C GLY A 488 -12.66 -1.60 -20.77
N LEU A 489 -13.29 -1.40 -21.93
CA LEU A 489 -14.75 -1.33 -22.04
C LEU A 489 -15.45 -2.65 -21.65
N CYS A 490 -14.76 -3.79 -21.79
CA CYS A 490 -15.26 -5.08 -21.35
C CYS A 490 -15.18 -5.29 -19.82
N PHE A 491 -14.44 -4.46 -19.07
CA PHE A 491 -14.53 -4.50 -17.62
C PHE A 491 -15.93 -4.08 -17.15
N GLY A 492 -16.43 -4.72 -16.12
CA GLY A 492 -17.76 -4.41 -15.57
C GLY A 492 -18.93 -5.02 -16.33
N LEU A 493 -18.71 -5.89 -17.32
CA LEU A 493 -19.79 -6.66 -17.95
C LEU A 493 -20.54 -7.48 -16.89
N PRO A 494 -21.86 -7.30 -16.74
CA PRO A 494 -22.65 -7.97 -15.70
C PRO A 494 -22.64 -9.49 -15.85
N GLY A 495 -22.16 -10.20 -14.82
CA GLY A 495 -22.11 -11.66 -14.79
C GLY A 495 -20.94 -12.27 -15.58
N TYR A 496 -19.94 -11.48 -15.86
CA TYR A 496 -18.68 -11.96 -16.48
C TYR A 496 -17.48 -11.68 -15.56
N CYS A 497 -16.43 -12.49 -15.74
CA CYS A 497 -15.11 -12.22 -15.15
C CYS A 497 -14.44 -11.04 -15.84
N ASN A 498 -13.33 -10.55 -15.29
CA ASN A 498 -12.53 -9.55 -15.96
C ASN A 498 -12.05 -10.06 -17.34
N PRO A 499 -12.01 -9.19 -18.36
CA PRO A 499 -11.51 -9.55 -19.68
C PRO A 499 -10.03 -9.91 -19.60
N THR A 500 -9.63 -10.98 -20.28
CA THR A 500 -8.22 -11.38 -20.41
C THR A 500 -7.73 -11.11 -21.82
N SER A 501 -6.48 -10.64 -21.95
CA SER A 501 -5.83 -10.43 -23.24
C SER A 501 -4.77 -11.49 -23.47
N LYS A 502 -4.91 -12.28 -24.53
CA LYS A 502 -3.98 -13.37 -24.85
C LYS A 502 -3.29 -13.15 -26.19
N ARG A 503 -2.07 -13.68 -26.33
CA ARG A 503 -1.32 -13.67 -27.58
C ARG A 503 -1.50 -15.01 -28.29
N ASN A 504 -1.76 -14.95 -29.58
CA ASN A 504 -1.87 -16.15 -30.42
C ASN A 504 -0.60 -16.33 -31.27
N GLY A 505 0.45 -16.94 -30.71
CA GLY A 505 1.66 -17.35 -31.44
C GLY A 505 2.49 -16.25 -32.12
N SER A 506 1.92 -15.07 -32.32
CA SER A 506 2.58 -13.89 -32.91
C SER A 506 2.55 -12.72 -31.91
N PRO A 507 3.64 -11.94 -31.78
CA PRO A 507 3.67 -10.75 -30.90
C PRO A 507 2.56 -9.75 -31.20
N ASP A 508 2.06 -9.75 -32.47
CA ASP A 508 1.12 -8.75 -32.95
C ASP A 508 -0.35 -9.18 -32.91
N CYS A 509 -0.65 -10.46 -32.65
CA CYS A 509 -2.01 -10.98 -32.56
C CYS A 509 -2.45 -11.17 -31.13
N ARG A 510 -3.15 -10.19 -30.60
CA ARG A 510 -3.82 -10.27 -29.31
C ARG A 510 -5.33 -10.39 -29.51
N TYR A 511 -5.96 -11.21 -28.69
CA TYR A 511 -7.42 -11.33 -28.64
C TYR A 511 -7.90 -11.18 -27.17
N ILE A 512 -9.14 -10.75 -27.02
CA ILE A 512 -9.78 -10.55 -25.71
C ILE A 512 -10.77 -11.67 -25.47
N GLN A 513 -10.74 -12.27 -24.28
CA GLN A 513 -11.73 -13.25 -23.84
C GLN A 513 -12.44 -12.75 -22.60
N VAL A 514 -13.77 -12.88 -22.60
CA VAL A 514 -14.63 -12.55 -21.47
C VAL A 514 -15.43 -13.79 -21.11
N ILE A 515 -15.10 -14.36 -19.95
CA ILE A 515 -15.62 -15.64 -19.48
C ILE A 515 -16.78 -15.37 -18.52
N PRO A 516 -17.93 -16.08 -18.63
CA PRO A 516 -19.01 -15.98 -17.67
C PRO A 516 -18.51 -16.25 -16.24
N ALA A 517 -18.86 -15.38 -15.29
CA ALA A 517 -18.52 -15.56 -13.88
C ALA A 517 -19.28 -16.75 -13.31
N ARG A 518 -18.60 -17.56 -12.46
CA ARG A 518 -19.32 -18.53 -11.63
C ARG A 518 -20.25 -17.75 -10.67
N ARG A 519 -21.54 -18.06 -10.70
CA ARG A 519 -22.36 -17.68 -9.55
C ARG A 519 -21.83 -18.43 -8.33
N VAL A 520 -21.42 -17.71 -7.30
CA VAL A 520 -21.29 -18.26 -5.96
C VAL A 520 -22.68 -18.82 -5.62
N LEU A 521 -22.72 -20.08 -5.19
CA LEU A 521 -23.94 -20.86 -4.89
C LEU A 521 -24.92 -20.04 -4.04
N ASP A 522 -25.83 -19.37 -4.71
CA ASP A 522 -27.08 -18.94 -4.10
C ASP A 522 -28.09 -20.10 -4.19
N VAL A 523 -29.01 -20.16 -3.23
CA VAL A 523 -30.03 -21.19 -3.08
C VAL A 523 -30.81 -21.51 -4.39
N ALA A 524 -30.69 -20.65 -5.40
CA ALA A 524 -31.26 -20.83 -6.74
C ALA A 524 -30.55 -21.89 -7.60
N ASP A 525 -29.31 -22.28 -7.30
CA ASP A 525 -28.60 -23.36 -8.04
C ASP A 525 -29.23 -24.75 -7.81
N THR A 526 -30.03 -24.90 -6.76
CA THR A 526 -30.85 -26.11 -6.53
C THR A 526 -32.01 -26.24 -7.53
N LEU A 527 -32.32 -25.20 -8.30
CA LEU A 527 -33.42 -25.18 -9.28
C LEU A 527 -32.94 -25.35 -10.74
N GLY A 528 -31.66 -25.62 -10.99
CA GLY A 528 -31.18 -25.98 -12.33
C GLY A 528 -31.20 -24.84 -13.36
N MET A 529 -31.25 -23.58 -12.94
CA MET A 529 -31.07 -22.43 -13.85
C MET A 529 -29.58 -22.28 -14.15
N LEU A 530 -29.13 -22.89 -15.25
CA LEU A 530 -27.81 -22.68 -15.85
C LEU A 530 -27.69 -21.19 -16.23
N ASP A 531 -26.50 -20.61 -15.96
CA ASP A 531 -26.19 -19.28 -16.46
C ASP A 531 -26.04 -19.36 -17.99
N GLU A 532 -27.02 -18.83 -18.73
CA GLU A 532 -27.14 -18.94 -20.19
C GLU A 532 -26.19 -17.98 -20.96
N ARG A 533 -25.17 -17.41 -20.28
CA ARG A 533 -24.29 -16.45 -20.92
C ARG A 533 -23.22 -17.15 -21.79
N PRO A 534 -23.00 -16.65 -23.03
CA PRO A 534 -21.98 -17.21 -23.91
C PRO A 534 -20.57 -16.79 -23.47
N LEU A 535 -19.57 -17.60 -23.83
CA LEU A 535 -18.17 -17.15 -23.89
C LEU A 535 -18.03 -16.09 -24.98
N ILE A 536 -17.53 -14.91 -24.66
CA ILE A 536 -17.27 -13.84 -25.62
C ILE A 536 -15.79 -13.85 -25.99
N THR A 537 -15.48 -13.96 -27.29
CA THR A 537 -14.13 -13.85 -27.83
C THR A 537 -14.08 -12.71 -28.84
N ILE A 538 -13.14 -11.80 -28.67
CA ILE A 538 -12.99 -10.60 -29.48
C ILE A 538 -11.62 -10.65 -30.17
N ASN A 539 -11.58 -10.43 -31.45
CA ASN A 539 -10.35 -10.18 -32.23
C ASN A 539 -10.50 -8.88 -33.04
N MET A 540 -9.39 -8.22 -33.33
CA MET A 540 -9.38 -6.98 -34.08
C MET A 540 -8.27 -6.94 -35.13
N MET A 541 -8.57 -6.28 -36.25
CA MET A 541 -7.60 -5.94 -37.29
C MET A 541 -7.55 -4.44 -37.53
N TYR A 542 -6.36 -3.96 -37.84
CA TYR A 542 -6.07 -2.56 -38.08
C TYR A 542 -5.41 -2.37 -39.45
N ASP A 543 -5.96 -1.46 -40.26
CA ASP A 543 -5.34 -0.98 -41.49
C ASP A 543 -5.79 0.47 -41.77
N PRO A 544 -4.87 1.45 -41.75
CA PRO A 544 -5.20 2.86 -41.94
C PRO A 544 -5.53 3.25 -43.37
N GLY A 545 -5.34 2.33 -44.34
CA GLY A 545 -5.49 2.61 -45.79
C GLY A 545 -6.81 2.15 -46.41
N VAL A 546 -7.77 1.66 -45.59
CA VAL A 546 -8.99 1.04 -46.13
C VAL A 546 -10.14 2.03 -46.27
N ASP A 547 -10.99 1.78 -47.30
CA ASP A 547 -12.29 2.43 -47.44
C ASP A 547 -13.36 1.77 -46.55
N ALA A 548 -14.60 2.22 -46.63
CA ALA A 548 -15.68 1.70 -45.81
C ALA A 548 -15.93 0.20 -46.02
N LEU A 549 -15.81 -0.31 -47.26
CA LEU A 549 -15.96 -1.72 -47.54
C LEU A 549 -14.76 -2.53 -47.03
N GLY A 550 -13.55 -2.01 -47.19
CA GLY A 550 -12.34 -2.60 -46.62
C GLY A 550 -12.40 -2.72 -45.09
N LEU A 551 -12.98 -1.74 -44.42
CA LEU A 551 -13.18 -1.76 -42.98
C LEU A 551 -14.14 -2.88 -42.51
N GLU A 552 -15.23 -3.12 -43.24
CA GLU A 552 -16.13 -4.25 -43.00
C GLU A 552 -15.42 -5.59 -43.26
N LEU A 553 -14.62 -5.69 -44.32
CA LEU A 553 -13.84 -6.89 -44.60
C LEU A 553 -12.79 -7.17 -43.52
N LEU A 554 -12.15 -6.15 -42.94
CA LEU A 554 -11.25 -6.32 -41.80
C LEU A 554 -11.98 -6.92 -40.58
N ALA A 555 -13.18 -6.46 -40.27
CA ALA A 555 -13.98 -7.02 -39.18
C ALA A 555 -14.34 -8.49 -39.41
N VAL A 556 -14.74 -8.83 -40.63
CA VAL A 556 -15.01 -10.24 -41.04
C VAL A 556 -13.74 -11.09 -40.95
N HIS A 557 -12.61 -10.60 -41.42
CA HIS A 557 -11.33 -11.32 -41.32
C HIS A 557 -10.92 -11.53 -39.84
N ALA A 558 -11.07 -10.53 -38.99
CA ALA A 558 -10.81 -10.65 -37.55
C ALA A 558 -11.67 -11.75 -36.90
N LEU A 559 -12.95 -11.85 -37.28
CA LEU A 559 -13.86 -12.89 -36.84
C LEU A 559 -13.44 -14.28 -37.31
N LEU A 560 -13.12 -14.43 -38.61
CA LEU A 560 -12.69 -15.70 -39.20
C LEU A 560 -11.36 -16.21 -38.61
N GLU A 561 -10.48 -15.33 -38.18
CA GLU A 561 -9.25 -15.73 -37.49
C GLU A 561 -9.51 -16.39 -36.14
N ILE A 562 -10.57 -16.00 -35.42
CA ILE A 562 -10.96 -16.68 -34.19
C ILE A 562 -11.24 -18.16 -34.46
N GLU A 563 -12.02 -18.43 -35.51
CA GLU A 563 -12.37 -19.79 -35.92
C GLU A 563 -11.16 -20.57 -36.42
N ARG A 564 -10.41 -19.99 -37.37
CA ARG A 564 -9.26 -20.63 -38.01
C ARG A 564 -8.17 -21.04 -37.02
N ASN A 565 -7.96 -20.25 -35.99
CA ASN A 565 -6.91 -20.46 -35.00
C ASN A 565 -7.43 -21.18 -33.74
N GLY A 566 -8.70 -21.56 -33.65
CA GLY A 566 -9.29 -22.23 -32.49
C GLY A 566 -9.16 -21.41 -31.19
N ILE A 567 -9.21 -20.07 -31.29
CA ILE A 567 -8.93 -19.16 -30.19
C ILE A 567 -9.94 -19.36 -29.06
N ASP A 568 -11.17 -19.72 -29.36
CA ASP A 568 -12.26 -19.95 -28.44
C ASP A 568 -12.40 -21.41 -27.97
N ASP A 569 -11.47 -22.30 -28.39
CA ASP A 569 -11.39 -23.70 -27.94
C ASP A 569 -10.73 -23.84 -26.54
N ILE A 570 -11.14 -23.01 -25.61
CA ILE A 570 -10.69 -23.12 -24.23
C ILE A 570 -11.60 -24.02 -23.40
N ARG A 571 -11.01 -24.79 -22.50
CA ARG A 571 -11.79 -25.51 -21.47
C ARG A 571 -12.30 -24.49 -20.45
N VAL A 572 -13.53 -24.04 -20.63
CA VAL A 572 -14.23 -23.27 -19.59
C VAL A 572 -14.55 -24.23 -18.45
N PRO A 573 -14.38 -23.87 -17.18
CA PRO A 573 -14.63 -24.75 -16.02
C PRO A 573 -16.06 -25.31 -15.94
N ARG A 574 -17.03 -24.66 -16.57
CA ARG A 574 -18.36 -25.21 -16.93
C ARG A 574 -18.62 -24.91 -18.42
N PRO A 575 -19.35 -25.74 -19.15
CA PRO A 575 -19.68 -25.42 -20.52
C PRO A 575 -20.49 -24.12 -20.53
N ALA A 576 -19.92 -23.07 -21.14
CA ALA A 576 -20.69 -21.88 -21.49
C ALA A 576 -21.85 -22.34 -22.40
N VAL A 577 -23.04 -21.79 -22.22
CA VAL A 577 -24.24 -22.13 -22.99
C VAL A 577 -24.17 -21.45 -24.38
N GLY A 578 -23.04 -21.50 -25.03
CA GLY A 578 -22.81 -20.90 -26.32
C GLY A 578 -21.50 -20.15 -26.41
N ARG A 579 -21.15 -19.75 -27.61
CA ARG A 579 -19.99 -18.91 -27.91
C ARG A 579 -20.43 -17.72 -28.74
N MET A 580 -19.84 -16.58 -28.46
CA MET A 580 -20.05 -15.36 -29.20
C MET A 580 -18.70 -14.84 -29.67
N ARG A 581 -18.52 -14.76 -30.97
CA ARG A 581 -17.31 -14.28 -31.62
C ARG A 581 -17.53 -12.89 -32.15
N TRP A 582 -16.63 -11.97 -31.85
CA TRP A 582 -16.64 -10.60 -32.33
C TRP A 582 -15.38 -10.30 -33.13
N GLY A 583 -15.55 -9.83 -34.37
CA GLY A 583 -14.49 -9.29 -35.18
C GLY A 583 -14.63 -7.79 -35.33
N PHE A 584 -13.54 -7.06 -35.04
CA PHE A 584 -13.48 -5.61 -35.20
C PHE A 584 -12.48 -5.22 -36.29
N GLY A 585 -12.89 -4.33 -37.18
CA GLY A 585 -12.03 -3.63 -38.13
C GLY A 585 -11.85 -2.18 -37.70
N PHE A 586 -10.63 -1.68 -37.73
CA PHE A 586 -10.29 -0.31 -37.29
C PHE A 586 -9.30 0.32 -38.26
N ASP A 587 -9.51 1.58 -38.67
CA ASP A 587 -8.63 2.31 -39.60
C ASP A 587 -7.88 3.49 -38.93
N GLY A 588 -8.07 3.69 -37.63
CA GLY A 588 -7.51 4.80 -36.87
C GLY A 588 -8.54 5.85 -36.46
N GLN A 589 -9.70 5.86 -37.12
CA GLN A 589 -10.80 6.79 -36.82
C GLN A 589 -12.16 6.10 -36.82
N ARG A 590 -12.38 5.15 -37.76
CA ARG A 590 -13.66 4.46 -37.92
C ARG A 590 -13.54 3.02 -37.46
N VAL A 591 -14.64 2.49 -36.97
CA VAL A 591 -14.74 1.09 -36.53
C VAL A 591 -15.87 0.37 -37.28
N SER A 592 -15.62 -0.88 -37.64
CA SER A 592 -16.64 -1.84 -38.02
C SER A 592 -16.63 -3.03 -37.06
N ALA A 593 -17.79 -3.62 -36.82
CA ALA A 593 -17.94 -4.78 -35.95
C ALA A 593 -18.90 -5.78 -36.55
N VAL A 594 -18.54 -7.06 -36.49
CA VAL A 594 -19.37 -8.19 -36.87
C VAL A 594 -19.40 -9.22 -35.76
N CYS A 595 -20.55 -9.90 -35.62
CA CYS A 595 -20.78 -10.88 -34.57
C CYS A 595 -21.26 -12.21 -35.13
N GLN A 596 -20.80 -13.30 -34.54
CA GLN A 596 -21.29 -14.66 -34.83
C GLN A 596 -21.67 -15.31 -33.50
N GLN A 597 -22.90 -15.75 -33.36
CA GLN A 597 -23.41 -16.54 -32.24
C GLN A 597 -23.41 -18.03 -32.61
N LEU A 598 -22.88 -18.90 -31.71
CA LEU A 598 -22.73 -20.34 -31.92
C LEU A 598 -23.38 -21.14 -30.81
#